data_ee4612ae53a86e528f6421f3c08e0d1c
#
_entry.id   ee4612ae53a86e528f6421f3c08e0d1c
#
_cell.length_a   1.000
_cell.length_b   1.000
_cell.length_c   1.000
_cell.angle_alpha   90.00
_cell.angle_beta   90.00
_cell.angle_gamma   90.00
#
_symmetry.space_group_name_H-M   'P 1'
#
loop_
_entity.id
_entity.type
_entity.pdbx_description
1 polymer ?
#
loop_
_entity_poly.entity_id
_entity_poly.type
_entity_poly.pdbx_seq_one_letter_code
_entity_poly.pdbx_strand_id
1 'polypeptide(L)'
;MKRWSGNGSIVRATVPVLLCLSVLVGCGLNSQRNRLPSEVDSAINNVAEDIAQERYDKIYDEASELWRQDISKDQSAEVFKTLRARLGKVENRALHSATEQQNSGGALKGNVYIVAYQTKFELGEGMETYTLVERNGHWLLARYLVNSTALNQ
;
A
#
# COMPACT_ATOMS: atom_id res chain seq x y z
N MET A 1 -85.30 -27.50 9.36
CA MET A 1 -84.97 -28.84 8.84
C MET A 1 -83.60 -28.85 8.14
N LYS A 2 -82.82 -29.80 8.49
CA LYS A 2 -81.52 -30.29 7.89
C LYS A 2 -80.22 -29.50 8.13
N ARG A 3 -79.54 -30.03 9.07
CA ARG A 3 -78.05 -30.10 9.24
C ARG A 3 -77.40 -30.52 7.94
N TRP A 4 -76.18 -30.01 7.68
CA TRP A 4 -75.09 -30.88 7.23
C TRP A 4 -73.73 -30.34 7.61
N SER A 5 -73.03 -31.25 8.13
CA SER A 5 -71.69 -31.29 8.58
C SER A 5 -70.72 -31.45 7.37
N GLY A 6 -69.59 -30.91 7.39
CA GLY A 6 -68.57 -31.15 6.39
C GLY A 6 -67.16 -30.82 6.86
N ASN A 7 -66.44 -31.84 7.16
CA ASN A 7 -65.11 -32.00 7.66
C ASN A 7 -64.02 -31.11 7.07
N GLY A 8 -63.17 -30.68 7.96
CA GLY A 8 -61.89 -30.08 7.64
C GLY A 8 -60.88 -31.04 7.06
N SER A 9 -60.08 -30.54 6.16
CA SER A 9 -58.81 -31.17 5.77
C SER A 9 -57.69 -30.16 6.04
N ILE A 10 -56.89 -30.52 7.03
CA ILE A 10 -55.68 -29.81 7.37
C ILE A 10 -54.64 -30.22 6.33
N VAL A 11 -54.35 -29.30 5.41
CA VAL A 11 -53.21 -29.44 4.50
C VAL A 11 -51.94 -28.97 5.24
N ARG A 12 -51.11 -29.90 5.66
CA ARG A 12 -49.76 -29.62 6.18
C ARG A 12 -48.89 -29.22 4.99
N ALA A 13 -48.64 -27.93 4.84
CA ALA A 13 -47.62 -27.43 3.93
C ALA A 13 -46.24 -27.66 4.55
N THR A 14 -45.52 -28.62 4.01
CA THR A 14 -44.06 -28.83 4.26
C THR A 14 -43.30 -27.76 3.50
N VAL A 15 -42.69 -26.82 4.23
CA VAL A 15 -41.76 -25.82 3.70
C VAL A 15 -40.41 -26.49 3.51
N PRO A 16 -39.85 -26.56 2.30
CA PRO A 16 -38.50 -27.01 2.12
C PRO A 16 -37.55 -25.91 2.62
N VAL A 17 -36.71 -26.23 3.62
CA VAL A 17 -35.62 -25.41 4.07
C VAL A 17 -34.56 -25.44 2.97
N LEU A 18 -34.49 -24.35 2.21
CA LEU A 18 -33.44 -24.12 1.23
C LEU A 18 -32.14 -23.74 1.98
N LEU A 19 -31.23 -24.70 2.08
CA LEU A 19 -29.90 -24.52 2.68
C LEU A 19 -29.05 -23.66 1.71
N CYS A 20 -29.02 -22.33 1.90
CA CYS A 20 -28.12 -21.45 1.18
C CYS A 20 -26.69 -21.70 1.65
N LEU A 21 -25.93 -22.42 0.85
CA LEU A 21 -24.49 -22.61 1.00
C LEU A 21 -23.80 -21.27 0.63
N SER A 22 -23.52 -20.44 1.63
CA SER A 22 -22.79 -19.19 1.46
C SER A 22 -21.33 -19.51 1.13
N VAL A 23 -20.97 -19.39 -0.13
CA VAL A 23 -19.57 -19.40 -0.57
C VAL A 23 -18.93 -18.12 -0.08
N LEU A 24 -18.14 -18.20 1.00
CA LEU A 24 -17.27 -17.12 1.46
C LEU A 24 -16.12 -16.99 0.45
N VAL A 25 -16.34 -16.14 -0.55
CA VAL A 25 -15.24 -15.63 -1.38
C VAL A 25 -14.38 -14.77 -0.45
N GLY A 26 -13.21 -15.28 -0.09
CA GLY A 26 -12.20 -14.54 0.66
C GLY A 26 -11.69 -13.39 -0.20
N CYS A 27 -12.33 -12.22 -0.09
CA CYS A 27 -11.74 -10.96 -0.56
C CYS A 27 -10.48 -10.69 0.26
N GLY A 28 -9.32 -10.68 -0.38
CA GLY A 28 -8.10 -10.15 0.21
C GLY A 28 -8.42 -8.74 0.73
N LEU A 29 -8.24 -8.55 2.05
CA LEU A 29 -8.51 -7.26 2.69
C LEU A 29 -7.42 -6.27 2.26
N ASN A 30 -7.72 -5.50 1.21
CA ASN A 30 -6.95 -4.33 0.83
C ASN A 30 -7.52 -3.15 1.63
N SER A 31 -6.86 -2.78 2.73
CA SER A 31 -7.31 -1.68 3.60
C SER A 31 -6.66 -0.37 3.16
N GLN A 32 -7.42 0.53 2.58
CA GLN A 32 -6.98 1.91 2.32
C GLN A 32 -7.19 2.75 3.58
N ARG A 33 -6.11 3.31 4.14
CA ARG A 33 -6.13 4.08 5.38
C ARG A 33 -5.84 5.56 5.13
N ASN A 34 -6.56 6.42 5.85
CA ASN A 34 -6.31 7.88 5.83
C ASN A 34 -5.20 8.31 6.80
N ARG A 35 -4.64 7.37 7.58
CA ARG A 35 -3.53 7.61 8.51
C ARG A 35 -2.62 6.39 8.53
N LEU A 36 -1.32 6.63 8.47
CA LEU A 36 -0.30 5.59 8.54
C LEU A 36 -0.15 5.06 9.97
N PRO A 37 0.21 3.76 10.16
CA PRO A 37 0.81 3.29 11.40
C PRO A 37 2.08 4.07 11.72
N SER A 38 2.34 4.30 13.01
CA SER A 38 3.49 5.12 13.46
C SER A 38 4.84 4.62 12.96
N GLU A 39 5.01 3.30 12.89
CA GLU A 39 6.25 2.66 12.44
C GLU A 39 6.47 2.86 10.93
N VAL A 40 5.40 2.78 10.13
CA VAL A 40 5.44 3.03 8.69
C VAL A 40 5.73 4.51 8.41
N ASP A 41 5.04 5.40 9.12
CA ASP A 41 5.24 6.84 9.01
C ASP A 41 6.67 7.24 9.39
N SER A 42 7.20 6.69 10.49
CA SER A 42 8.59 6.92 10.93
C SER A 42 9.60 6.43 9.90
N ALA A 43 9.39 5.25 9.31
CA ALA A 43 10.29 4.73 8.28
C ALA A 43 10.32 5.63 7.03
N ILE A 44 9.15 6.12 6.58
CA ILE A 44 9.08 7.06 5.46
C ILE A 44 9.74 8.39 5.81
N ASN A 45 9.48 8.94 6.99
CA ASN A 45 10.06 10.21 7.43
C ASN A 45 11.59 10.12 7.53
N ASN A 46 12.15 9.00 7.98
CA ASN A 46 13.61 8.78 7.99
C ASN A 46 14.19 8.79 6.58
N VAL A 47 13.59 8.07 5.63
CA VAL A 47 14.03 8.07 4.22
C VAL A 47 13.91 9.47 3.63
N ALA A 48 12.80 10.17 3.88
CA ALA A 48 12.57 11.52 3.39
C ALA A 48 13.59 12.53 3.93
N GLU A 49 13.96 12.40 5.20
CA GLU A 49 14.99 13.23 5.84
C GLU A 49 16.38 12.92 5.25
N ASP A 50 16.68 11.64 5.01
CA ASP A 50 17.93 11.24 4.38
C ASP A 50 18.03 11.77 2.93
N ILE A 51 16.93 11.78 2.17
CA ILE A 51 16.86 12.41 0.85
C ILE A 51 17.09 13.93 0.97
N ALA A 52 16.45 14.60 1.92
CA ALA A 52 16.57 16.04 2.11
C ALA A 52 17.98 16.47 2.49
N GLN A 53 18.67 15.65 3.27
CA GLN A 53 20.06 15.87 3.71
C GLN A 53 21.10 15.24 2.79
N GLU A 54 20.70 14.68 1.65
CA GLU A 54 21.58 14.06 0.65
C GLU A 54 22.42 12.90 1.21
N ARG A 55 21.90 12.18 2.24
CA ARG A 55 22.55 11.00 2.83
C ARG A 55 22.18 9.73 2.05
N TYR A 56 22.46 9.73 0.76
CA TYR A 56 22.02 8.67 -0.16
C TYR A 56 22.65 7.30 0.15
N ASP A 57 23.87 7.28 0.64
CA ASP A 57 24.54 6.05 1.05
C ASP A 57 23.81 5.38 2.22
N LYS A 58 23.33 6.19 3.18
CA LYS A 58 22.56 5.69 4.32
C LYS A 58 21.23 5.09 3.88
N ILE A 59 20.53 5.73 2.92
CA ILE A 59 19.31 5.18 2.36
C ILE A 59 19.54 3.77 1.80
N TYR A 60 20.64 3.59 1.03
CA TYR A 60 21.01 2.29 0.47
C TYR A 60 21.33 1.25 1.56
N ASP A 61 22.12 1.63 2.56
CA ASP A 61 22.57 0.73 3.61
C ASP A 61 21.41 0.25 4.50
N GLU A 62 20.42 1.12 4.75
CA GLU A 62 19.23 0.85 5.56
C GLU A 62 18.04 0.30 4.75
N ALA A 63 18.10 0.29 3.42
CA ALA A 63 17.04 -0.25 2.57
C ALA A 63 16.96 -1.78 2.70
N SER A 64 15.86 -2.35 2.22
CA SER A 64 15.67 -3.80 2.16
C SER A 64 16.65 -4.46 1.19
N GLU A 65 16.77 -5.78 1.32
CA GLU A 65 17.53 -6.61 0.39
C GLU A 65 17.05 -6.45 -1.06
N LEU A 66 15.76 -6.16 -1.28
CA LEU A 66 15.19 -5.97 -2.61
C LEU A 66 15.78 -4.74 -3.30
N TRP A 67 15.85 -3.60 -2.60
CA TRP A 67 16.48 -2.39 -3.13
C TRP A 67 17.92 -2.66 -3.54
N ARG A 68 18.70 -3.35 -2.67
CA ARG A 68 20.11 -3.64 -2.90
C ARG A 68 20.38 -4.73 -3.95
N GLN A 69 19.39 -5.57 -4.26
CA GLN A 69 19.47 -6.54 -5.37
C GLN A 69 19.21 -5.90 -6.72
N ASP A 70 18.31 -4.88 -6.77
CA ASP A 70 17.90 -4.24 -8.00
C ASP A 70 18.93 -3.24 -8.53
N ILE A 71 19.66 -2.55 -7.63
CA ILE A 71 20.67 -1.53 -7.99
C ILE A 71 21.87 -1.53 -7.06
N SER A 72 23.03 -1.04 -7.54
CA SER A 72 24.22 -0.82 -6.71
C SER A 72 24.09 0.45 -5.86
N LYS A 73 24.97 0.60 -4.86
CA LYS A 73 25.03 1.80 -4.01
C LYS A 73 25.21 3.08 -4.83
N ASP A 74 26.15 3.06 -5.79
CA ASP A 74 26.43 4.21 -6.65
C ASP A 74 25.25 4.55 -7.55
N GLN A 75 24.58 3.53 -8.12
CA GLN A 75 23.36 3.74 -8.92
C GLN A 75 22.21 4.31 -8.06
N SER A 76 22.05 3.83 -6.83
CA SER A 76 21.08 4.35 -5.88
C SER A 76 21.31 5.83 -5.59
N ALA A 77 22.56 6.21 -5.29
CA ALA A 77 22.91 7.60 -5.05
C ALA A 77 22.66 8.48 -6.30
N GLU A 78 22.96 7.98 -7.49
CA GLU A 78 22.76 8.71 -8.74
C GLU A 78 21.28 8.94 -9.05
N VAL A 79 20.39 7.99 -8.73
CA VAL A 79 18.94 8.17 -8.84
C VAL A 79 18.47 9.37 -8.01
N PHE A 80 18.86 9.42 -6.73
CA PHE A 80 18.45 10.52 -5.86
C PHE A 80 19.06 11.87 -6.26
N LYS A 81 20.33 11.90 -6.70
CA LYS A 81 20.99 13.10 -7.23
C LYS A 81 20.23 13.63 -8.47
N THR A 82 19.87 12.73 -9.38
CA THR A 82 19.13 13.10 -10.59
C THR A 82 17.76 13.67 -10.25
N LEU A 83 17.01 13.03 -9.35
CA LEU A 83 15.73 13.53 -8.89
C LEU A 83 15.88 14.92 -8.26
N ARG A 84 16.90 15.10 -7.39
CA ARG A 84 17.18 16.39 -6.75
C ARG A 84 17.53 17.48 -7.76
N ALA A 85 18.35 17.15 -8.76
CA ALA A 85 18.74 18.12 -9.79
C ALA A 85 17.57 18.56 -10.66
N ARG A 86 16.63 17.65 -10.96
CA ARG A 86 15.48 17.93 -11.83
C ARG A 86 14.28 18.53 -11.11
N LEU A 87 14.03 18.13 -9.87
CA LEU A 87 12.84 18.52 -9.12
C LEU A 87 13.12 19.55 -8.03
N GLY A 88 14.37 19.70 -7.60
CA GLY A 88 14.74 20.53 -6.46
C GLY A 88 14.38 19.86 -5.13
N LYS A 89 14.26 20.67 -4.08
CA LYS A 89 13.86 20.22 -2.74
C LYS A 89 12.37 19.97 -2.67
N VAL A 90 11.97 19.09 -1.78
CA VAL A 90 10.58 18.95 -1.38
C VAL A 90 10.17 20.17 -0.56
N GLU A 91 9.10 20.84 -0.96
CA GLU A 91 8.49 21.95 -0.21
C GLU A 91 7.35 21.46 0.69
N ASN A 92 6.54 20.53 0.16
CA ASN A 92 5.38 20.00 0.89
C ASN A 92 5.02 18.60 0.37
N ARG A 93 4.48 17.75 1.27
CA ARG A 93 3.88 16.45 0.96
C ARG A 93 2.49 16.35 1.55
N ALA A 94 1.54 15.86 0.78
CA ALA A 94 0.20 15.49 1.24
C ALA A 94 -0.04 14.01 0.98
N LEU A 95 -0.41 13.26 2.02
CA LEU A 95 -0.75 11.84 1.86
C LEU A 95 -1.90 11.70 0.86
N HIS A 96 -1.64 10.98 -0.24
CA HIS A 96 -2.64 10.70 -1.26
C HIS A 96 -3.32 9.34 -1.03
N SER A 97 -2.53 8.30 -0.79
CA SER A 97 -3.05 6.96 -0.52
C SER A 97 -2.07 6.13 0.29
N ALA A 98 -2.60 5.19 1.04
CA ALA A 98 -1.83 4.18 1.75
C ALA A 98 -2.53 2.82 1.65
N THR A 99 -1.82 1.81 1.22
CA THR A 99 -2.33 0.47 1.02
C THR A 99 -1.44 -0.54 1.73
N GLU A 100 -2.04 -1.32 2.61
CA GLU A 100 -1.40 -2.46 3.27
C GLU A 100 -1.72 -3.73 2.49
N GLN A 101 -0.70 -4.55 2.25
CA GLN A 101 -0.81 -5.81 1.53
C GLN A 101 -0.03 -6.90 2.27
N GLN A 102 -0.56 -8.12 2.26
CA GLN A 102 0.16 -9.29 2.70
C GLN A 102 0.39 -10.22 1.51
N ASN A 103 1.64 -10.38 1.13
CA ASN A 103 2.02 -11.20 -0.01
C ASN A 103 2.53 -12.57 0.45
N SER A 104 1.95 -13.64 -0.08
CA SER A 104 2.33 -15.03 0.26
C SER A 104 3.61 -15.49 -0.45
N GLY A 105 4.04 -14.80 -1.51
CA GLY A 105 5.20 -15.17 -2.31
C GLY A 105 5.79 -14.02 -3.12
N GLY A 106 6.82 -14.32 -3.90
CA GLY A 106 7.55 -13.35 -4.73
C GLY A 106 8.53 -12.50 -3.95
N ALA A 107 9.16 -11.54 -4.64
CA ALA A 107 10.19 -10.67 -4.07
C ALA A 107 9.67 -9.83 -2.88
N LEU A 108 8.41 -9.39 -2.93
CA LEU A 108 7.76 -8.63 -1.87
C LEU A 108 6.99 -9.53 -0.88
N LYS A 109 7.45 -10.78 -0.65
CA LYS A 109 6.81 -11.67 0.34
C LYS A 109 6.80 -11.04 1.73
N GLY A 110 5.66 -11.17 2.44
CA GLY A 110 5.42 -10.61 3.77
C GLY A 110 4.48 -9.42 3.75
N ASN A 111 4.51 -8.63 4.82
CA ASN A 111 3.73 -7.42 4.92
C ASN A 111 4.38 -6.29 4.13
N VAL A 112 3.58 -5.58 3.36
CA VAL A 112 4.02 -4.49 2.47
C VAL A 112 3.11 -3.29 2.67
N TYR A 113 3.69 -2.11 2.77
CA TYR A 113 2.98 -0.84 2.64
C TYR A 113 3.38 -0.14 1.34
N ILE A 114 2.38 0.31 0.59
CA ILE A 114 2.55 1.19 -0.57
C ILE A 114 1.91 2.51 -0.20
N VAL A 115 2.73 3.56 -0.11
CA VAL A 115 2.29 4.88 0.32
C VAL A 115 2.61 5.90 -0.76
N ALA A 116 1.60 6.62 -1.22
CA ALA A 116 1.75 7.66 -2.22
C ALA A 116 1.46 9.04 -1.62
N TYR A 117 2.31 10.01 -1.95
CA TYR A 117 2.16 11.41 -1.60
C TYR A 117 2.04 12.27 -2.84
N GLN A 118 1.09 13.19 -2.85
CA GLN A 118 1.16 14.34 -3.74
C GLN A 118 2.21 15.29 -3.19
N THR A 119 3.27 15.50 -3.95
CA THR A 119 4.45 16.25 -3.50
C THR A 119 4.68 17.47 -4.36
N LYS A 120 4.88 18.59 -3.70
CA LYS A 120 5.35 19.83 -4.29
C LYS A 120 6.85 19.93 -4.10
N PHE A 121 7.57 20.08 -5.19
CA PHE A 121 9.01 20.34 -5.24
C PHE A 121 9.28 21.78 -5.65
N GLU A 122 10.49 22.26 -5.47
CA GLU A 122 10.90 23.60 -5.91
C GLU A 122 10.70 23.84 -7.42
N LEU A 123 10.89 22.80 -8.25
CA LEU A 123 10.87 22.88 -9.71
C LEU A 123 9.68 22.14 -10.36
N GLY A 124 8.69 21.71 -9.58
CA GLY A 124 7.50 21.06 -10.12
C GLY A 124 6.69 20.30 -9.07
N GLU A 125 5.72 19.56 -9.55
CA GLU A 125 4.88 18.71 -8.71
C GLU A 125 4.93 17.26 -9.22
N GLY A 126 4.68 16.31 -8.33
CA GLY A 126 4.66 14.90 -8.70
C GLY A 126 4.06 14.00 -7.63
N MET A 127 3.93 12.74 -7.99
CA MET A 127 3.53 11.68 -7.07
C MET A 127 4.77 10.93 -6.62
N GLU A 128 5.09 11.00 -5.32
CA GLU A 128 6.09 10.13 -4.71
C GLU A 128 5.40 8.86 -4.22
N THR A 129 5.99 7.70 -4.50
CA THR A 129 5.50 6.41 -4.02
C THR A 129 6.61 5.68 -3.30
N TYR A 130 6.37 5.37 -2.03
CA TYR A 130 7.21 4.55 -1.18
C TYR A 130 6.61 3.15 -1.09
N THR A 131 7.38 2.13 -1.40
CA THR A 131 7.03 0.74 -1.09
C THR A 131 7.93 0.27 0.03
N LEU A 132 7.34 -0.05 1.16
CA LEU A 132 8.03 -0.59 2.34
C LEU A 132 7.70 -2.06 2.49
N VAL A 133 8.66 -2.84 2.96
CA VAL A 133 8.50 -4.25 3.32
C VAL A 133 8.90 -4.44 4.77
N GLU A 134 8.12 -5.23 5.50
CA GLU A 134 8.45 -5.57 6.88
C GLU A 134 9.50 -6.69 6.92
N ARG A 135 10.58 -6.47 7.68
CA ARG A 135 11.61 -7.46 7.96
C ARG A 135 11.99 -7.41 9.44
N ASN A 136 11.78 -8.51 10.14
CA ASN A 136 12.10 -8.62 11.58
C ASN A 136 11.49 -7.52 12.44
N GLY A 137 10.25 -7.12 12.15
CA GLY A 137 9.54 -6.05 12.86
C GLY A 137 9.95 -4.62 12.46
N HIS A 138 10.75 -4.45 11.41
CA HIS A 138 11.15 -3.14 10.88
C HIS A 138 10.63 -2.94 9.47
N TRP A 139 10.16 -1.72 9.17
CA TRP A 139 9.76 -1.31 7.85
C TRP A 139 10.95 -0.75 7.08
N LEU A 140 11.32 -1.40 5.99
CA LEU A 140 12.48 -1.05 5.17
C LEU A 140 12.04 -0.64 3.77
N LEU A 141 12.73 0.34 3.18
CA LEU A 141 12.49 0.78 1.81
C LEU A 141 12.79 -0.35 0.82
N ALA A 142 11.78 -0.75 0.04
CA ALA A 142 11.92 -1.74 -1.03
C ALA A 142 11.90 -1.11 -2.41
N ARG A 143 11.12 -0.02 -2.59
CA ARG A 143 11.06 0.77 -3.84
C ARG A 143 10.74 2.22 -3.54
N TYR A 144 11.29 3.11 -4.37
CA TYR A 144 10.95 4.52 -4.39
C TYR A 144 10.76 4.98 -5.83
N LEU A 145 9.66 5.66 -6.09
CA LEU A 145 9.32 6.15 -7.41
C LEU A 145 8.78 7.57 -7.32
N VAL A 146 9.21 8.42 -8.25
CA VAL A 146 8.61 9.75 -8.47
C VAL A 146 8.07 9.81 -9.88
N ASN A 147 6.79 10.14 -10.00
CA ASN A 147 6.16 10.45 -11.28
C ASN A 147 5.85 11.95 -11.35
N SER A 148 6.55 12.66 -12.24
CA SER A 148 6.40 14.10 -12.44
C SER A 148 6.61 14.46 -13.90
N THR A 149 5.82 15.38 -14.41
CA THR A 149 6.00 15.91 -15.77
C THR A 149 7.31 16.68 -15.93
N ALA A 150 7.85 17.23 -14.84
CA ALA A 150 9.15 17.93 -14.84
C ALA A 150 10.34 16.99 -15.09
N LEU A 151 10.18 15.67 -14.93
CA LEU A 151 11.22 14.68 -15.26
C LEU A 151 11.34 14.40 -16.77
N ASN A 152 10.34 14.81 -17.57
CA ASN A 152 10.26 14.56 -19.01
C ASN A 152 10.70 15.76 -19.87
N GLN A 153 11.22 16.82 -19.22
CA GLN A 153 11.68 18.03 -19.89
C GLN A 153 13.19 18.01 -20.14
#